data_c4a2e194b27f408d860ea5d6924754b6
#
_entry.id   c4a2e194b27f408d860ea5d6924754b6
#
_cell.length_a   1.000
_cell.length_b   1.000
_cell.length_c   1.000
_cell.angle_alpha   90.00
_cell.angle_beta   90.00
_cell.angle_gamma   90.00
#
_symmetry.space_group_name_H-M   'P 1'
#
loop_
_entity.id
_entity.type
_entity.pdbx_description
1 polymer ?
#
loop_
_entity_poly.entity_id
_entity_poly.type
_entity_poly.pdbx_seq_one_letter_code
_entity_poly.pdbx_strand_id
1 'polypeptide(L)'
;MSNSKIFRMVRIFLVSIWLTFLLQPAAQSEQLNLVERGKYLTTAGGCISCHTDTKKKGKPFAGGAPIKTPFGTFVAPNITPSNEHGIGRWSDADFIQAMRKGKNPAGEHYFPVFPYTSYTQMTISDLKAMKAYLFSLTPVEAAADDHSIPFPFRLRFLQSVWKVFFFREGEYTADPKRTVETNRGAYL
;
A
#
# COMPACT_ATOMS: atom_id res chain seq x y z
N MET A 1 -48.42 31.49 -12.17
CA MET A 1 -47.68 30.22 -12.31
C MET A 1 -48.57 29.12 -11.80
N SER A 2 -48.91 28.14 -12.65
CA SER A 2 -49.88 27.08 -12.31
C SER A 2 -49.34 26.14 -11.24
N ASN A 3 -50.17 25.84 -10.21
CA ASN A 3 -49.86 24.89 -9.12
C ASN A 3 -49.34 23.52 -9.59
N SER A 4 -49.65 23.13 -10.83
CA SER A 4 -49.17 21.88 -11.43
C SER A 4 -47.65 21.86 -11.68
N LYS A 5 -47.02 22.99 -11.99
CA LYS A 5 -45.55 23.09 -12.20
C LYS A 5 -44.80 23.00 -10.89
N ILE A 6 -45.33 23.60 -9.84
CA ILE A 6 -44.73 23.53 -8.48
C ILE A 6 -44.79 22.09 -7.94
N PHE A 7 -45.90 21.39 -8.10
CA PHE A 7 -46.04 19.99 -7.69
C PHE A 7 -45.11 19.02 -8.45
N ARG A 8 -44.86 19.29 -9.76
CA ARG A 8 -43.88 18.52 -10.56
C ARG A 8 -42.44 18.75 -10.09
N MET A 9 -42.06 20.02 -9.83
CA MET A 9 -40.72 20.34 -9.33
C MET A 9 -40.45 19.75 -7.95
N VAL A 10 -41.40 19.79 -7.03
CA VAL A 10 -41.28 19.20 -5.69
C VAL A 10 -41.14 17.66 -5.77
N ARG A 11 -41.90 17.00 -6.65
CA ARG A 11 -41.76 15.54 -6.86
C ARG A 11 -40.40 15.17 -7.42
N ILE A 12 -39.87 15.92 -8.38
CA ILE A 12 -38.55 15.67 -8.96
C ILE A 12 -37.46 15.87 -7.89
N PHE A 13 -37.57 16.90 -7.06
CA PHE A 13 -36.62 17.16 -5.97
C PHE A 13 -36.64 16.07 -4.89
N LEU A 14 -37.82 15.58 -4.51
CA LEU A 14 -37.95 14.50 -3.52
C LEU A 14 -37.41 13.17 -4.06
N VAL A 15 -37.66 12.83 -5.33
CA VAL A 15 -37.13 11.62 -5.96
C VAL A 15 -35.59 11.67 -6.05
N SER A 16 -35.03 12.86 -6.36
CA SER A 16 -33.56 13.03 -6.41
C SER A 16 -32.92 12.83 -5.03
N ILE A 17 -33.55 13.31 -3.96
CA ILE A 17 -33.05 13.16 -2.58
C ILE A 17 -33.13 11.68 -2.15
N TRP A 18 -34.19 10.96 -2.52
CA TRP A 18 -34.32 9.53 -2.21
C TRP A 18 -33.29 8.68 -2.95
N LEU A 19 -32.98 9.01 -4.21
CA LEU A 19 -31.97 8.28 -5.01
C LEU A 19 -30.55 8.42 -4.44
N THR A 20 -30.20 9.59 -3.90
CA THR A 20 -28.88 9.81 -3.27
C THR A 20 -28.73 9.07 -1.95
N PHE A 21 -29.81 8.86 -1.21
CA PHE A 21 -29.77 8.11 0.07
C PHE A 21 -29.61 6.60 -0.11
N LEU A 22 -30.05 6.03 -1.24
CA LEU A 22 -29.97 4.59 -1.51
C LEU A 22 -28.58 4.14 -2.03
N LEU A 23 -27.76 5.05 -2.54
CA LEU A 23 -26.43 4.73 -3.06
C LEU A 23 -25.31 4.73 -2.00
N GLN A 24 -25.55 5.34 -0.83
CA GLN A 24 -24.54 5.46 0.22
C GLN A 24 -24.15 4.15 0.90
N PRO A 25 -25.08 3.22 1.27
CA PRO A 25 -24.71 2.00 1.98
C PRO A 25 -23.86 1.03 1.15
N ALA A 26 -24.05 1.00 -0.17
CA ALA A 26 -23.29 0.11 -1.05
C ALA A 26 -21.82 0.55 -1.17
N ALA A 27 -21.55 1.84 -1.36
CA ALA A 27 -20.19 2.38 -1.45
C ALA A 27 -19.43 2.21 -0.12
N GLN A 28 -20.12 2.35 1.01
CA GLN A 28 -19.50 2.18 2.32
C GLN A 28 -19.18 0.70 2.61
N SER A 29 -20.05 -0.24 2.22
CA SER A 29 -19.78 -1.67 2.37
C SER A 29 -18.63 -2.15 1.48
N GLU A 30 -18.51 -1.61 0.28
CA GLU A 30 -17.39 -1.89 -0.63
C GLU A 30 -16.07 -1.36 -0.06
N GLN A 31 -16.06 -0.16 0.50
CA GLN A 31 -14.88 0.42 1.14
C GLN A 31 -14.45 -0.37 2.39
N LEU A 32 -15.37 -0.81 3.22
CA LEU A 32 -15.08 -1.64 4.39
C LEU A 32 -14.49 -3.00 3.95
N ASN A 33 -15.03 -3.62 2.91
CA ASN A 33 -14.50 -4.86 2.35
C ASN A 33 -13.08 -4.66 1.80
N LEU A 34 -12.80 -3.53 1.16
CA LEU A 34 -11.48 -3.18 0.64
C LEU A 34 -10.45 -3.03 1.77
N VAL A 35 -10.80 -2.35 2.86
CA VAL A 35 -9.95 -2.17 4.05
C VAL A 35 -9.66 -3.51 4.74
N GLU A 36 -10.67 -4.35 4.95
CA GLU A 36 -10.49 -5.68 5.56
C GLU A 36 -9.61 -6.58 4.69
N ARG A 37 -9.81 -6.57 3.37
CA ARG A 37 -8.92 -7.27 2.43
C ARG A 37 -7.49 -6.75 2.53
N GLY A 38 -7.31 -5.43 2.59
CA GLY A 38 -6.01 -4.78 2.75
C GLY A 38 -5.33 -5.16 4.05
N LYS A 39 -6.07 -5.21 5.16
CA LYS A 39 -5.58 -5.67 6.46
C LYS A 39 -5.06 -7.11 6.38
N TYR A 40 -5.83 -8.00 5.79
CA TYR A 40 -5.41 -9.39 5.57
C TYR A 40 -4.10 -9.47 4.77
N LEU A 41 -4.03 -8.77 3.62
CA LEU A 41 -2.85 -8.79 2.74
C LEU A 41 -1.62 -8.14 3.39
N THR A 42 -1.79 -7.04 4.11
CA THR A 42 -0.73 -6.35 4.84
C THR A 42 -0.18 -7.23 5.97
N THR A 43 -1.05 -8.02 6.61
CA THR A 43 -0.67 -9.00 7.63
C THR A 43 0.08 -10.17 7.00
N ALA A 44 -0.43 -10.75 5.92
CA ALA A 44 0.21 -11.84 5.19
C ALA A 44 1.57 -11.43 4.62
N GLY A 45 1.69 -10.20 4.11
CA GLY A 45 2.94 -9.62 3.61
C GLY A 45 3.95 -9.23 4.70
N GLY A 46 3.60 -9.39 5.99
CA GLY A 46 4.52 -9.17 7.11
C GLY A 46 4.97 -7.71 7.30
N CYS A 47 4.24 -6.73 6.77
CA CYS A 47 4.65 -5.32 6.78
C CYS A 47 4.96 -4.78 8.18
N ILE A 48 4.15 -5.18 9.18
CA ILE A 48 4.29 -4.71 10.56
C ILE A 48 5.64 -5.10 11.19
N SER A 49 6.21 -6.26 10.81
CA SER A 49 7.46 -6.76 11.41
C SER A 49 8.68 -5.90 11.11
N CYS A 50 8.73 -5.28 9.92
CA CYS A 50 9.80 -4.35 9.55
C CYS A 50 9.42 -2.89 9.88
N HIS A 51 8.15 -2.53 9.72
CA HIS A 51 7.69 -1.15 9.89
C HIS A 51 7.23 -0.81 11.32
N THR A 52 7.69 -1.58 12.32
CA THR A 52 7.43 -1.30 13.74
C THR A 52 8.67 -1.60 14.57
N ASP A 53 9.26 -0.60 15.21
CA ASP A 53 10.37 -0.84 16.14
C ASP A 53 9.82 -1.29 17.50
N THR A 54 9.60 -2.59 17.64
CA THR A 54 9.10 -3.18 18.89
C THR A 54 10.08 -3.05 20.05
N LYS A 55 11.40 -2.93 19.78
CA LYS A 55 12.43 -2.76 20.82
C LYS A 55 12.34 -1.40 21.48
N LYS A 56 12.03 -0.35 20.71
CA LYS A 56 11.80 1.00 21.22
C LYS A 56 10.33 1.24 21.58
N LYS A 57 9.48 0.21 21.61
CA LYS A 57 8.03 0.31 21.84
C LYS A 57 7.36 1.27 20.82
N GLY A 58 7.85 1.27 19.58
CA GLY A 58 7.33 2.09 18.50
C GLY A 58 5.87 1.78 18.17
N LYS A 59 5.16 2.79 17.66
CA LYS A 59 3.78 2.61 17.22
C LYS A 59 3.73 1.73 15.97
N PRO A 60 2.69 0.91 15.78
CA PRO A 60 2.53 0.07 14.60
C PRO A 60 2.67 0.87 13.31
N PHE A 61 3.43 0.34 12.36
CA PHE A 61 3.70 0.92 11.04
C PHE A 61 4.42 2.28 11.03
N ALA A 62 4.88 2.78 12.19
CA ALA A 62 5.60 4.05 12.28
C ALA A 62 7.09 3.95 11.87
N GLY A 63 7.54 2.78 11.45
CA GLY A 63 8.93 2.56 11.02
C GLY A 63 9.93 2.43 12.16
N GLY A 64 11.18 2.74 11.87
CA GLY A 64 12.27 2.81 12.84
C GLY A 64 12.97 1.48 13.16
N ALA A 65 12.42 0.33 12.74
CA ALA A 65 13.05 -0.96 13.01
C ALA A 65 14.36 -1.12 12.20
N PRO A 66 15.51 -1.37 12.87
CA PRO A 66 16.78 -1.58 12.18
C PRO A 66 16.87 -3.01 11.64
N ILE A 67 17.15 -3.12 10.35
CA ILE A 67 17.34 -4.38 9.63
C ILE A 67 18.82 -4.52 9.30
N LYS A 68 19.54 -5.36 10.04
CA LYS A 68 20.97 -5.61 9.84
C LYS A 68 21.19 -6.58 8.70
N THR A 69 22.08 -6.23 7.78
CA THR A 69 22.48 -7.06 6.64
C THR A 69 24.00 -7.03 6.47
N PRO A 70 24.59 -7.91 5.65
CA PRO A 70 26.02 -7.82 5.30
C PRO A 70 26.40 -6.52 4.59
N PHE A 71 25.42 -5.78 4.03
CA PHE A 71 25.64 -4.54 3.29
C PHE A 71 25.43 -3.28 4.16
N GLY A 72 25.14 -3.43 5.43
CA GLY A 72 24.84 -2.34 6.36
C GLY A 72 23.49 -2.49 7.07
N THR A 73 23.13 -1.47 7.82
CA THR A 73 21.85 -1.43 8.54
C THR A 73 20.85 -0.56 7.78
N PHE A 74 19.75 -1.17 7.41
CA PHE A 74 18.60 -0.47 6.84
C PHE A 74 17.62 -0.13 7.94
N VAL A 75 16.88 0.95 7.78
CA VAL A 75 15.79 1.33 8.70
C VAL A 75 14.49 1.38 7.91
N ALA A 76 13.48 0.65 8.36
CA ALA A 76 12.18 0.66 7.69
C ALA A 76 11.50 2.03 7.89
N PRO A 77 10.96 2.66 6.84
CA PRO A 77 10.30 3.95 6.95
C PRO A 77 8.94 3.85 7.63
N ASN A 78 8.40 4.99 8.05
CA ASN A 78 7.02 5.15 8.46
C ASN A 78 6.10 4.96 7.24
N ILE A 79 5.13 4.03 7.34
CA ILE A 79 4.13 3.76 6.31
C ILE A 79 2.70 4.05 6.78
N THR A 80 2.54 4.81 7.88
CA THR A 80 1.26 5.37 8.28
C THR A 80 0.86 6.51 7.35
N PRO A 81 -0.42 6.97 7.35
CA PRO A 81 -0.86 8.07 6.49
C PRO A 81 -0.44 9.46 7.01
N SER A 82 0.69 9.57 7.71
CA SER A 82 1.30 10.86 8.02
C SER A 82 1.74 11.55 6.73
N ASN A 83 1.41 12.83 6.60
CA ASN A 83 1.79 13.64 5.44
C ASN A 83 3.25 14.08 5.47
N GLU A 84 3.85 14.14 6.64
CA GLU A 84 5.22 14.63 6.81
C GLU A 84 6.23 13.49 6.88
N HIS A 85 5.93 12.45 7.63
CA HIS A 85 6.88 11.37 7.93
C HIS A 85 6.49 10.01 7.33
N GLY A 86 5.26 9.88 6.79
CA GLY A 86 4.74 8.64 6.25
C GLY A 86 4.42 8.71 4.77
N ILE A 87 3.42 7.93 4.37
CA ILE A 87 2.99 7.82 2.97
C ILE A 87 1.69 8.58 2.68
N GLY A 88 1.25 9.50 3.55
CA GLY A 88 -0.04 10.19 3.44
C GLY A 88 -0.23 11.01 2.17
N ARG A 89 0.86 11.45 1.53
CA ARG A 89 0.82 12.18 0.25
C ARG A 89 0.90 11.29 -0.99
N TRP A 90 1.01 9.97 -0.81
CA TRP A 90 1.20 9.06 -1.94
C TRP A 90 -0.12 8.81 -2.67
N SER A 91 -0.09 8.97 -3.98
CA SER A 91 -1.16 8.52 -4.87
C SER A 91 -1.21 6.99 -4.94
N ASP A 92 -2.24 6.42 -5.56
CA ASP A 92 -2.29 4.99 -5.87
C ASP A 92 -1.13 4.59 -6.79
N ALA A 93 -0.79 5.44 -7.75
CA ALA A 93 0.31 5.20 -8.67
C ALA A 93 1.67 5.14 -7.94
N ASP A 94 1.92 6.01 -6.96
CA ASP A 94 3.14 6.01 -6.16
C ASP A 94 3.26 4.71 -5.34
N PHE A 95 2.17 4.31 -4.69
CA PHE A 95 2.15 3.08 -3.90
C PHE A 95 2.37 1.84 -4.78
N ILE A 96 1.67 1.75 -5.91
CA ILE A 96 1.83 0.65 -6.87
C ILE A 96 3.26 0.63 -7.44
N GLN A 97 3.83 1.80 -7.79
CA GLN A 97 5.20 1.90 -8.25
C GLN A 97 6.21 1.40 -7.20
N ALA A 98 6.02 1.77 -5.94
CA ALA A 98 6.87 1.32 -4.85
C ALA A 98 6.83 -0.19 -4.70
N MET A 99 5.63 -0.78 -4.67
CA MET A 99 5.43 -2.21 -4.45
C MET A 99 5.85 -3.05 -5.66
N ARG A 100 5.53 -2.62 -6.88
CA ARG A 100 5.80 -3.41 -8.08
C ARG A 100 7.15 -3.17 -8.70
N LYS A 101 7.65 -1.93 -8.66
CA LYS A 101 8.89 -1.53 -9.32
C LYS A 101 10.02 -1.23 -8.36
N GLY A 102 9.74 -1.21 -7.05
CA GLY A 102 10.74 -0.84 -6.04
C GLY A 102 11.32 0.55 -6.29
N LYS A 103 10.46 1.55 -6.55
CA LYS A 103 10.85 2.95 -6.73
C LYS A 103 9.98 3.85 -5.84
N ASN A 104 10.59 4.87 -5.25
CA ASN A 104 9.85 5.89 -4.51
C ASN A 104 9.14 6.89 -5.47
N PRO A 105 8.30 7.82 -4.96
CA PRO A 105 7.63 8.82 -5.81
C PRO A 105 8.60 9.72 -6.62
N ALA A 106 9.83 9.92 -6.15
CA ALA A 106 10.86 10.66 -6.87
C ALA A 106 11.57 9.82 -7.95
N GLY A 107 11.20 8.54 -8.12
CA GLY A 107 11.79 7.64 -9.10
C GLY A 107 13.08 6.94 -8.65
N GLU A 108 13.55 7.19 -7.42
CA GLU A 108 14.74 6.54 -6.89
C GLU A 108 14.48 5.07 -6.55
N HIS A 109 15.47 4.23 -6.78
CA HIS A 109 15.37 2.80 -6.51
C HIS A 109 15.46 2.48 -5.02
N TYR A 110 14.57 1.61 -4.54
CA TYR A 110 14.70 0.99 -3.24
C TYR A 110 15.75 -0.13 -3.25
N PHE A 111 16.35 -0.37 -2.09
CA PHE A 111 17.18 -1.54 -1.86
C PHE A 111 16.31 -2.80 -1.73
N PRO A 112 16.79 -3.98 -2.16
CA PRO A 112 15.99 -5.21 -2.17
C PRO A 112 15.73 -5.80 -0.78
N VAL A 113 16.19 -5.15 0.30
CA VAL A 113 15.73 -5.40 1.66
C VAL A 113 14.24 -5.10 1.81
N PHE A 114 13.70 -4.17 1.02
CA PHE A 114 12.29 -4.05 0.76
C PHE A 114 11.90 -5.09 -0.30
N PRO A 115 11.07 -6.10 0.02
CA PRO A 115 10.85 -7.26 -0.85
C PRO A 115 9.90 -6.98 -2.02
N TYR A 116 10.12 -5.88 -2.75
CA TYR A 116 9.35 -5.56 -3.96
C TYR A 116 9.49 -6.64 -5.04
N THR A 117 10.53 -7.46 -4.97
CA THR A 117 10.73 -8.62 -5.84
C THR A 117 9.65 -9.69 -5.67
N SER A 118 9.03 -9.76 -4.50
CA SER A 118 7.86 -10.61 -4.22
C SER A 118 6.56 -9.84 -4.46
N TYR A 119 6.47 -8.60 -3.96
CA TYR A 119 5.24 -7.79 -4.09
C TYR A 119 4.91 -7.41 -5.54
N THR A 120 5.88 -7.45 -6.46
CA THR A 120 5.62 -7.26 -7.90
C THR A 120 4.59 -8.24 -8.45
N GLN A 121 4.44 -9.41 -7.82
CA GLN A 121 3.48 -10.43 -8.22
C GLN A 121 2.04 -10.13 -7.79
N MET A 122 1.83 -9.18 -6.90
CA MET A 122 0.49 -8.82 -6.43
C MET A 122 -0.31 -8.08 -7.52
N THR A 123 -1.61 -8.35 -7.56
CA THR A 123 -2.53 -7.63 -8.44
C THR A 123 -2.67 -6.16 -8.02
N ILE A 124 -3.01 -5.30 -8.97
CA ILE A 124 -3.24 -3.87 -8.69
C ILE A 124 -4.38 -3.69 -7.69
N SER A 125 -5.43 -4.52 -7.77
CA SER A 125 -6.57 -4.47 -6.84
C SER A 125 -6.13 -4.79 -5.39
N ASP A 126 -5.25 -5.76 -5.21
CA ASP A 126 -4.73 -6.12 -3.89
C ASP A 126 -3.80 -5.04 -3.33
N LEU A 127 -2.96 -4.44 -4.16
CA LEU A 127 -2.13 -3.31 -3.75
C LEU A 127 -2.97 -2.08 -3.34
N LYS A 128 -4.06 -1.80 -4.05
CA LYS A 128 -5.02 -0.75 -3.67
C LYS A 128 -5.71 -1.06 -2.34
N ALA A 129 -6.07 -2.32 -2.11
CA ALA A 129 -6.63 -2.76 -0.84
C ALA A 129 -5.62 -2.57 0.32
N MET A 130 -4.36 -2.96 0.13
CA MET A 130 -3.29 -2.72 1.13
C MET A 130 -3.13 -1.23 1.43
N LYS A 131 -3.10 -0.38 0.40
CA LYS A 131 -3.04 1.07 0.59
C LYS A 131 -4.26 1.57 1.37
N ALA A 132 -5.48 1.14 1.01
CA ALA A 132 -6.70 1.55 1.70
C ALA A 132 -6.65 1.22 3.20
N TYR A 133 -6.12 0.04 3.55
CA TYR A 133 -5.91 -0.32 4.95
C TYR A 133 -4.88 0.59 5.63
N LEU A 134 -3.71 0.79 5.04
CA LEU A 134 -2.66 1.66 5.62
C LEU A 134 -3.16 3.10 5.79
N PHE A 135 -4.00 3.58 4.86
CA PHE A 135 -4.60 4.91 4.92
C PHE A 135 -5.77 5.01 5.91
N SER A 136 -6.32 3.89 6.38
CA SER A 136 -7.31 3.85 7.46
C SER A 136 -6.69 3.92 8.86
N LEU A 137 -5.36 3.78 8.95
CA LEU A 137 -4.64 3.85 10.23
C LEU A 137 -4.54 5.29 10.73
N THR A 138 -4.34 5.44 12.05
CA THR A 138 -4.03 6.74 12.63
C THR A 138 -2.64 7.21 12.17
N PRO A 139 -2.51 8.43 11.62
CA PRO A 139 -1.21 8.99 11.30
C PRO A 139 -0.28 9.04 12.52
N VAL A 140 0.99 8.73 12.32
CA VAL A 140 2.01 8.81 13.36
C VAL A 140 3.09 9.78 12.89
N GLU A 141 3.24 10.87 13.60
CA GLU A 141 4.25 11.90 13.30
C GLU A 141 5.60 11.50 13.92
N ALA A 142 6.25 10.51 13.28
CA ALA A 142 7.56 10.01 13.67
C ALA A 142 8.42 9.78 12.42
N ALA A 143 9.55 10.48 12.36
CA ALA A 143 10.57 10.23 11.35
C ALA A 143 11.29 8.92 11.64
N ALA A 144 11.62 8.16 10.63
CA ALA A 144 12.55 7.04 10.73
C ALA A 144 14.01 7.55 10.60
N ASP A 145 14.92 6.88 11.30
CA ASP A 145 16.36 7.15 11.17
C ASP A 145 16.84 6.84 9.74
N ASP A 146 17.96 7.43 9.35
CA ASP A 146 18.60 7.14 8.08
C ASP A 146 19.22 5.74 8.05
N HIS A 147 19.38 5.21 6.84
CA HIS A 147 20.13 3.98 6.63
C HIS A 147 21.63 4.18 6.95
N SER A 148 22.24 3.22 7.64
CA SER A 148 23.68 3.16 7.84
C SER A 148 24.30 2.16 6.87
N ILE A 149 24.60 2.60 5.64
CA ILE A 149 25.10 1.76 4.54
C ILE A 149 26.46 2.30 4.09
N PRO A 150 27.53 1.47 4.12
CA PRO A 150 28.85 1.90 3.69
C PRO A 150 28.91 2.09 2.17
N PHE A 151 29.88 2.92 1.72
CA PHE A 151 30.26 2.99 0.32
C PHE A 151 30.85 1.63 -0.14
N PRO A 152 30.55 1.15 -1.37
CA PRO A 152 29.73 1.79 -2.41
C PRO A 152 28.24 1.44 -2.34
N PHE A 153 27.80 0.59 -1.42
CA PHE A 153 26.44 0.01 -1.38
C PHE A 153 25.34 1.06 -1.18
N ARG A 154 25.65 2.23 -0.60
CA ARG A 154 24.70 3.35 -0.44
C ARG A 154 24.28 4.02 -1.75
N LEU A 155 24.98 3.75 -2.86
CA LEU A 155 24.69 4.37 -4.15
C LEU A 155 23.44 3.75 -4.78
N ARG A 156 22.32 4.48 -4.73
CA ARG A 156 21.00 3.97 -5.18
C ARG A 156 20.98 3.60 -6.67
N PHE A 157 21.77 4.25 -7.51
CA PHE A 157 21.82 3.91 -8.94
C PHE A 157 22.32 2.47 -9.19
N LEU A 158 23.14 1.90 -8.29
CA LEU A 158 23.58 0.51 -8.40
C LEU A 158 22.39 -0.47 -8.34
N GLN A 159 21.27 -0.06 -7.73
CA GLN A 159 20.07 -0.87 -7.70
C GLN A 159 19.40 -0.98 -9.08
N SER A 160 19.58 0.01 -9.97
CA SER A 160 19.10 -0.11 -11.35
C SER A 160 19.86 -1.20 -12.11
N VAL A 161 21.17 -1.26 -11.93
CA VAL A 161 22.02 -2.31 -12.53
C VAL A 161 21.65 -3.67 -11.97
N TRP A 162 21.52 -3.78 -10.64
CA TRP A 162 21.10 -5.02 -9.98
C TRP A 162 19.74 -5.53 -10.52
N LYS A 163 18.77 -4.64 -10.71
CA LYS A 163 17.45 -5.00 -11.25
C LYS A 163 17.50 -5.60 -12.64
N VAL A 164 18.39 -5.12 -13.50
CA VAL A 164 18.53 -5.68 -14.87
C VAL A 164 18.84 -7.19 -14.82
N PHE A 165 19.64 -7.61 -13.85
CA PHE A 165 20.07 -9.01 -13.76
C PHE A 165 19.18 -9.88 -12.87
N PHE A 166 18.60 -9.32 -11.81
CA PHE A 166 17.99 -10.10 -10.72
C PHE A 166 16.53 -9.79 -10.47
N PHE A 167 15.92 -8.85 -11.19
CA PHE A 167 14.52 -8.49 -10.99
C PHE A 167 13.71 -8.66 -12.27
N ARG A 168 12.56 -9.32 -12.13
CA ARG A 168 11.54 -9.45 -13.18
C ARG A 168 10.24 -8.88 -12.64
N GLU A 169 9.74 -7.80 -13.26
CA GLU A 169 8.40 -7.27 -12.96
C GLU A 169 7.34 -8.18 -13.58
N GLY A 170 6.26 -8.46 -12.85
CA GLY A 170 5.12 -9.21 -13.39
C GLY A 170 4.16 -9.68 -12.31
N GLU A 171 2.88 -9.82 -12.67
CA GLU A 171 1.87 -10.40 -11.78
C GLU A 171 2.01 -11.92 -11.72
N TYR A 172 1.62 -12.50 -10.58
CA TYR A 172 1.55 -13.93 -10.39
C TYR A 172 0.57 -14.54 -11.41
N THR A 173 1.02 -15.55 -12.10
CA THR A 173 0.17 -16.35 -12.98
C THR A 173 -0.04 -17.71 -12.33
N ALA A 174 -1.31 -18.07 -12.10
CA ALA A 174 -1.64 -19.36 -11.51
C ALA A 174 -1.18 -20.51 -12.40
N ASP A 175 -0.54 -21.50 -11.81
CA ASP A 175 -0.16 -22.74 -12.49
C ASP A 175 -1.40 -23.65 -12.60
N PRO A 176 -1.88 -23.97 -13.82
CA PRO A 176 -3.06 -24.83 -13.99
C PRO A 176 -2.88 -26.27 -13.51
N LYS A 177 -1.64 -26.68 -13.24
CA LYS A 177 -1.32 -28.02 -12.68
C LYS A 177 -1.40 -28.06 -11.17
N ARG A 178 -1.57 -26.93 -10.49
CA ARG A 178 -1.65 -26.84 -9.02
C ARG A 178 -3.09 -26.62 -8.57
N THR A 179 -3.37 -27.02 -7.32
CA THR A 179 -4.69 -26.72 -6.73
C THR A 179 -4.87 -25.22 -6.50
N VAL A 180 -6.11 -24.79 -6.30
CA VAL A 180 -6.44 -23.40 -5.99
C VAL A 180 -5.72 -22.94 -4.71
N GLU A 181 -5.68 -23.79 -3.68
CA GLU A 181 -5.02 -23.51 -2.40
C GLU A 181 -3.51 -23.33 -2.57
N THR A 182 -2.89 -24.22 -3.35
CA THR A 182 -1.45 -24.14 -3.64
C THR A 182 -1.10 -22.85 -4.41
N ASN A 183 -1.92 -22.50 -5.42
CA ASN A 183 -1.76 -21.24 -6.16
C ASN A 183 -1.97 -20.04 -5.24
N ARG A 184 -2.96 -20.10 -4.34
CA ARG A 184 -3.19 -19.02 -3.38
C ARG A 184 -2.03 -18.85 -2.41
N GLY A 185 -1.46 -19.96 -1.91
CA GLY A 185 -0.27 -19.91 -1.04
C GLY A 185 0.96 -19.37 -1.77
N ALA A 186 1.14 -19.72 -3.05
CA ALA A 186 2.26 -19.22 -3.86
C ALA A 186 2.12 -17.70 -4.21
N TYR A 187 0.89 -17.21 -4.24
CA TYR A 187 0.60 -15.78 -4.46
C TYR A 187 0.87 -14.93 -3.22
N LEU A 188 0.63 -15.47 -2.00
CA LEU A 188 0.76 -14.77 -0.72
C LEU A 188 2.19 -14.82 -0.17
#